data_115603bfa2c44298ebf878d12c5f24a6
#
_entry.id   115603bfa2c44298ebf878d12c5f24a6
#
_cell.length_a   1.000
_cell.length_b   1.000
_cell.length_c   1.000
_cell.angle_alpha   90.00
_cell.angle_beta   90.00
_cell.angle_gamma   90.00
#
_symmetry.space_group_name_H-M   'P 1'
#
loop_
_entity.id
_entity.type
_entity.pdbx_description
1 polymer ?
#
loop_
_entity_poly.entity_id
_entity_poly.type
_entity_poly.pdbx_seq_one_letter_code
_entity_poly.pdbx_strand_id
1 'polypeptide(L)'
;TIKLLKGQTISTPAPKISTTTNNQQVTNVSTIEKSESKIRINTSQAPTNNVGGDNKWHNPLADCKLRTAGLANAKGATFGKVRNNGTKNHQGVDLQANPGTKIYAVCGGVIAFAGATGGAYGKVIVLKVDINDLPEKQKKYAQTKLTKNKYVYFFYAHLSVIDVDKGDPVDTGEVIGKTGATGNANKMTTISKGAHLHFEARSAPLLGVGLDGRFDPIPFINANLPY
;
A
#
# COMPACT_ATOMS: atom_id res chain seq x y z
N THR A 1 -54.60 -18.39 21.70
CA THR A 1 -55.65 -18.38 20.65
C THR A 1 -55.72 -16.96 20.08
N ILE A 2 -55.16 -16.67 18.90
CA ILE A 2 -55.36 -15.42 18.19
C ILE A 2 -55.91 -15.75 16.81
N LYS A 3 -57.08 -15.20 16.50
CA LYS A 3 -57.85 -15.37 15.27
C LYS A 3 -57.21 -14.55 14.12
N LEU A 4 -57.06 -15.21 12.95
CA LEU A 4 -56.84 -14.53 11.66
C LEU A 4 -58.16 -13.84 11.22
N LEU A 5 -58.01 -12.62 10.68
CA LEU A 5 -59.06 -11.99 9.87
C LEU A 5 -58.52 -11.83 8.41
N LYS A 6 -59.38 -12.27 7.50
CA LYS A 6 -59.22 -12.29 6.04
C LYS A 6 -59.39 -10.91 5.41
N GLY A 7 -58.53 -10.60 4.40
CA GLY A 7 -58.98 -10.08 3.12
C GLY A 7 -59.28 -8.58 3.02
N GLN A 8 -58.33 -7.84 2.39
CA GLN A 8 -58.75 -6.74 1.51
C GLN A 8 -57.65 -6.56 0.41
N THR A 9 -58.10 -6.73 -0.82
CA THR A 9 -57.35 -6.44 -2.05
C THR A 9 -57.54 -4.95 -2.39
N ILE A 10 -56.43 -4.22 -2.63
CA ILE A 10 -56.46 -2.87 -3.15
C ILE A 10 -55.95 -2.91 -4.55
N SER A 11 -56.83 -2.61 -5.53
CA SER A 11 -56.50 -2.42 -6.93
C SER A 11 -56.02 -1.00 -7.19
N THR A 12 -54.84 -0.87 -7.83
CA THR A 12 -54.35 0.40 -8.37
C THR A 12 -54.82 0.60 -9.81
N PRO A 13 -55.31 1.79 -10.19
CA PRO A 13 -55.67 2.08 -11.57
C PRO A 13 -54.46 2.42 -12.43
N ALA A 14 -54.52 1.96 -13.68
CA ALA A 14 -53.51 2.23 -14.71
C ALA A 14 -53.56 3.69 -15.20
N PRO A 15 -52.41 4.29 -15.57
CA PRO A 15 -52.40 5.63 -16.16
C PRO A 15 -52.82 5.60 -17.63
N LYS A 16 -53.64 6.58 -18.01
CA LYS A 16 -54.14 6.86 -19.37
C LYS A 16 -52.99 7.40 -20.24
N ILE A 17 -52.81 6.79 -21.39
CA ILE A 17 -51.93 7.27 -22.47
C ILE A 17 -52.69 8.36 -23.25
N SER A 18 -52.11 9.55 -23.34
CA SER A 18 -52.50 10.61 -24.28
C SER A 18 -51.49 10.67 -25.39
N THR A 19 -51.91 10.34 -26.61
CA THR A 19 -51.16 10.44 -27.85
C THR A 19 -51.18 11.88 -28.35
N THR A 20 -50.02 12.53 -28.46
CA THR A 20 -49.85 13.70 -29.33
C THR A 20 -48.63 13.48 -30.21
N THR A 21 -48.92 13.29 -31.50
CA THR A 21 -47.94 13.19 -32.59
C THR A 21 -47.30 14.51 -32.85
N ASN A 22 -45.95 14.58 -32.82
CA ASN A 22 -45.22 15.54 -33.62
C ASN A 22 -43.88 14.94 -34.08
N ASN A 23 -43.74 14.90 -35.39
CA ASN A 23 -42.55 14.52 -36.14
C ASN A 23 -41.39 15.45 -35.82
N GLN A 24 -40.24 14.91 -35.39
CA GLN A 24 -38.92 15.41 -35.82
C GLN A 24 -37.85 14.34 -35.52
N GLN A 25 -37.15 14.01 -36.58
CA GLN A 25 -35.85 13.39 -36.76
C GLN A 25 -35.21 12.63 -35.60
N VAL A 26 -35.09 11.33 -35.83
CA VAL A 26 -34.28 10.39 -35.05
C VAL A 26 -32.81 10.63 -35.37
N THR A 27 -32.05 11.20 -34.45
CA THR A 27 -30.61 10.99 -34.41
C THR A 27 -30.34 9.94 -33.31
N ASN A 28 -29.91 8.77 -33.71
CA ASN A 28 -29.43 7.71 -32.83
C ASN A 28 -28.19 8.21 -32.08
N VAL A 29 -28.34 8.54 -30.81
CA VAL A 29 -27.21 8.66 -29.88
C VAL A 29 -27.16 7.36 -29.10
N SER A 30 -26.33 6.44 -29.57
CA SER A 30 -25.91 5.29 -28.76
C SER A 30 -25.11 5.83 -27.58
N THR A 31 -25.63 5.62 -26.38
CA THR A 31 -24.93 5.86 -25.13
C THR A 31 -23.74 4.89 -25.06
N ILE A 32 -22.56 5.36 -25.45
CA ILE A 32 -21.30 4.68 -25.17
C ILE A 32 -20.99 5.01 -23.71
N GLU A 33 -21.15 4.04 -22.82
CA GLU A 33 -20.54 4.08 -21.50
C GLU A 33 -19.02 4.14 -21.70
N LYS A 34 -18.47 5.33 -21.56
CA LYS A 34 -17.02 5.52 -21.47
C LYS A 34 -16.52 4.89 -20.17
N SER A 35 -15.95 3.72 -20.28
CA SER A 35 -14.94 3.30 -19.33
C SER A 35 -13.75 4.27 -19.50
N GLU A 36 -13.63 5.24 -18.61
CA GLU A 36 -12.43 6.07 -18.54
C GLU A 36 -11.27 5.20 -18.04
N SER A 37 -10.55 4.60 -18.98
CA SER A 37 -9.21 4.11 -18.71
C SER A 37 -8.38 5.34 -18.32
N LYS A 38 -7.95 5.43 -17.07
CA LYS A 38 -7.00 6.44 -16.61
C LYS A 38 -5.71 6.28 -17.43
N ILE A 39 -5.56 7.10 -18.47
CA ILE A 39 -4.29 7.26 -19.16
C ILE A 39 -3.39 7.99 -18.16
N ARG A 40 -2.53 7.24 -17.46
CA ARG A 40 -1.45 7.83 -16.66
C ARG A 40 -0.41 8.39 -17.63
N ILE A 41 -0.44 9.71 -17.85
CA ILE A 41 0.66 10.41 -18.51
C ILE A 41 1.82 10.39 -17.52
N ASN A 42 2.82 9.58 -17.79
CA ASN A 42 4.03 9.50 -16.98
C ASN A 42 4.86 10.79 -17.14
N THR A 43 4.53 11.83 -16.37
CA THR A 43 5.28 13.08 -16.27
C THR A 43 5.88 13.23 -14.87
N SER A 44 6.68 12.26 -14.44
CA SER A 44 7.52 12.46 -13.27
C SER A 44 8.95 12.08 -13.62
N GLN A 45 9.72 13.06 -14.06
CA GLN A 45 11.17 12.96 -13.89
C GLN A 45 11.43 12.94 -12.38
N ALA A 46 11.79 11.75 -11.87
CA ALA A 46 12.34 11.61 -10.54
C ALA A 46 13.64 12.43 -10.46
N PRO A 47 13.95 13.07 -9.32
CA PRO A 47 15.26 13.69 -9.15
C PRO A 47 16.32 12.59 -9.24
N THR A 48 17.10 12.64 -10.32
CA THR A 48 18.21 11.74 -10.59
C THR A 48 19.37 12.09 -9.67
N ASN A 49 19.40 11.49 -8.49
CA ASN A 49 20.60 11.38 -7.67
C ASN A 49 20.87 9.89 -7.42
N ASN A 50 21.19 9.16 -8.50
CA ASN A 50 21.81 7.85 -8.42
C ASN A 50 22.96 7.79 -9.39
N VAL A 51 24.15 7.97 -8.86
CA VAL A 51 25.41 7.72 -9.57
C VAL A 51 25.59 6.19 -9.65
N GLY A 52 25.47 5.63 -10.85
CA GLY A 52 26.04 4.36 -11.27
C GLY A 52 25.49 3.10 -10.60
N GLY A 53 24.48 2.48 -11.19
CA GLY A 53 24.00 1.14 -10.86
C GLY A 53 22.65 0.89 -11.55
N ASP A 54 22.42 -0.33 -12.01
CA ASP A 54 21.15 -0.76 -12.59
C ASP A 54 19.95 -0.10 -11.88
N ASN A 55 19.10 0.61 -12.62
CA ASN A 55 17.90 1.35 -12.14
C ASN A 55 16.81 0.41 -11.56
N LYS A 56 17.21 -0.73 -10.98
CA LYS A 56 16.32 -1.80 -10.50
C LYS A 56 15.89 -1.66 -9.04
N TRP A 57 16.42 -0.67 -8.31
CA TRP A 57 16.09 -0.46 -6.90
C TRP A 57 16.01 1.02 -6.53
N HIS A 58 14.97 1.36 -5.79
CA HIS A 58 14.80 2.65 -5.13
C HIS A 58 14.51 2.43 -3.65
N ASN A 59 15.01 3.27 -2.75
CA ASN A 59 14.62 3.20 -1.34
C ASN A 59 13.13 3.56 -1.17
N PRO A 60 12.44 3.04 -0.14
CA PRO A 60 11.02 3.32 0.08
C PRO A 60 10.72 4.81 0.36
N LEU A 61 11.73 5.56 0.84
CA LEU A 61 11.72 7.01 1.04
C LEU A 61 12.97 7.61 0.38
N ALA A 62 12.93 8.88 -0.02
CA ALA A 62 14.09 9.59 -0.56
C ALA A 62 15.23 9.71 0.47
N ASP A 63 14.88 9.87 1.76
CA ASP A 63 15.82 9.89 2.89
C ASP A 63 15.38 8.83 3.90
N CYS A 64 16.17 7.76 4.04
CA CYS A 64 15.91 6.67 4.98
C CYS A 64 16.74 6.87 6.25
N LYS A 65 16.07 7.11 7.34
CA LYS A 65 16.64 7.17 8.71
C LYS A 65 15.75 6.39 9.66
N LEU A 66 16.35 5.68 10.62
CA LEU A 66 15.58 4.97 11.65
C LEU A 66 14.81 5.96 12.53
N ARG A 67 13.59 5.61 12.86
CA ARG A 67 12.81 6.30 13.87
C ARG A 67 13.48 6.14 15.24
N THR A 68 13.61 7.23 15.97
CA THR A 68 14.11 7.21 17.36
C THR A 68 13.05 7.67 18.36
N ALA A 69 12.22 8.62 17.99
CA ALA A 69 11.21 9.20 18.87
C ALA A 69 10.18 8.16 19.35
N GLY A 70 9.94 8.14 20.66
CA GLY A 70 9.04 7.19 21.32
C GLY A 70 9.59 5.77 21.46
N LEU A 71 10.90 5.59 21.25
CA LEU A 71 11.63 4.33 21.44
C LEU A 71 12.78 4.55 22.45
N ALA A 72 13.20 3.47 23.13
CA ALA A 72 14.33 3.53 24.06
C ALA A 72 15.66 3.81 23.33
N ASN A 73 15.79 3.30 22.09
CA ASN A 73 16.92 3.52 21.19
C ASN A 73 16.53 3.18 19.74
N ALA A 74 17.42 3.45 18.79
CA ALA A 74 17.18 3.20 17.36
C ALA A 74 16.93 1.70 17.04
N LYS A 75 17.52 0.77 17.81
CA LYS A 75 17.28 -0.68 17.65
C LYS A 75 15.80 -1.05 17.77
N GLY A 76 15.00 -0.32 18.59
CA GLY A 76 13.56 -0.51 18.67
C GLY A 76 12.79 -0.23 17.38
N ALA A 77 13.42 0.44 16.40
CA ALA A 77 12.85 0.63 15.07
C ALA A 77 13.21 -0.47 14.06
N THR A 78 14.09 -1.42 14.40
CA THR A 78 14.51 -2.50 13.52
C THR A 78 13.61 -3.73 13.65
N PHE A 79 13.79 -4.70 12.77
CA PHE A 79 13.03 -5.95 12.73
C PHE A 79 13.41 -6.92 13.88
N GLY A 80 12.42 -7.69 14.37
CA GLY A 80 12.64 -8.79 15.31
C GLY A 80 12.18 -8.51 16.73
N LYS A 81 12.71 -9.24 17.71
CA LYS A 81 12.44 -9.05 19.15
C LYS A 81 13.29 -7.89 19.68
N VAL A 82 12.90 -6.66 19.40
CA VAL A 82 13.71 -5.46 19.68
C VAL A 82 13.02 -4.44 20.58
N ARG A 83 11.74 -4.60 20.88
CA ARG A 83 10.94 -3.71 21.73
C ARG A 83 10.73 -4.30 23.11
N ASN A 84 10.46 -3.42 24.10
CA ASN A 84 10.26 -3.81 25.50
C ASN A 84 11.39 -4.76 26.00
N ASN A 85 12.64 -4.29 25.89
CA ASN A 85 13.84 -5.06 26.29
C ASN A 85 13.91 -6.45 25.63
N GLY A 86 13.52 -6.56 24.34
CA GLY A 86 13.59 -7.80 23.58
C GLY A 86 12.43 -8.78 23.79
N THR A 87 11.39 -8.37 24.52
CA THR A 87 10.20 -9.24 24.74
C THR A 87 9.11 -9.08 23.70
N LYS A 88 9.06 -7.91 22.98
CA LYS A 88 8.04 -7.62 21.99
C LYS A 88 8.61 -7.59 20.56
N ASN A 89 7.91 -8.27 19.66
CA ASN A 89 8.24 -8.31 18.24
C ASN A 89 7.96 -6.95 17.56
N HIS A 90 8.82 -6.62 16.59
CA HIS A 90 8.58 -5.61 15.58
C HIS A 90 8.67 -6.27 14.19
N GLN A 91 7.62 -6.15 13.38
CA GLN A 91 7.47 -6.90 12.14
C GLN A 91 8.24 -6.34 10.95
N GLY A 92 8.81 -5.15 11.07
CA GLY A 92 9.52 -4.47 9.99
C GLY A 92 10.56 -3.49 10.49
N VAL A 93 10.78 -2.46 9.71
CA VAL A 93 11.60 -1.29 10.08
C VAL A 93 10.74 -0.04 10.09
N ASP A 94 10.93 0.82 11.10
CA ASP A 94 10.29 2.13 11.17
C ASP A 94 11.26 3.20 10.66
N LEU A 95 10.97 3.79 9.51
CA LEU A 95 11.72 4.87 8.90
C LEU A 95 11.04 6.20 9.23
N GLN A 96 11.76 7.13 9.91
CA GLN A 96 11.17 8.41 10.28
C GLN A 96 10.73 9.20 9.05
N ALA A 97 9.50 9.69 9.06
CA ALA A 97 8.94 10.50 7.99
C ALA A 97 7.72 11.28 8.49
N ASN A 98 7.61 12.56 8.18
CA ASN A 98 6.39 13.31 8.44
C ASN A 98 5.24 12.80 7.57
N PRO A 99 3.97 12.87 8.03
CA PRO A 99 2.82 12.62 7.19
C PRO A 99 2.87 13.45 5.90
N GLY A 100 2.52 12.84 4.77
CA GLY A 100 2.59 13.46 3.44
C GLY A 100 3.91 13.27 2.69
N THR A 101 4.94 12.64 3.30
CA THR A 101 6.18 12.29 2.60
C THR A 101 5.90 11.25 1.51
N LYS A 102 6.44 11.44 0.30
CA LYS A 102 6.29 10.51 -0.83
C LYS A 102 6.86 9.14 -0.49
N ILE A 103 6.14 8.09 -0.89
CA ILE A 103 6.54 6.69 -0.81
C ILE A 103 6.80 6.19 -2.23
N TYR A 104 7.87 5.46 -2.42
CA TYR A 104 8.29 4.96 -3.71
C TYR A 104 8.21 3.44 -3.79
N ALA A 105 7.83 2.92 -4.97
CA ALA A 105 7.99 1.51 -5.29
C ALA A 105 9.48 1.15 -5.29
N VAL A 106 9.88 0.24 -4.40
CA VAL A 106 11.31 -0.10 -4.23
C VAL A 106 11.90 -0.86 -5.42
N CYS A 107 11.06 -1.50 -6.21
CA CYS A 107 11.40 -2.23 -7.44
C CYS A 107 10.18 -2.26 -8.34
N GLY A 108 10.36 -2.48 -9.64
CA GLY A 108 9.25 -2.75 -10.54
C GLY A 108 8.48 -4.00 -10.11
N GLY A 109 7.17 -3.99 -10.26
CA GLY A 109 6.33 -5.11 -9.82
C GLY A 109 4.84 -4.86 -9.99
N VAL A 110 4.03 -5.57 -9.21
CA VAL A 110 2.56 -5.47 -9.26
C VAL A 110 2.03 -5.24 -7.84
N ILE A 111 1.09 -4.33 -7.71
CA ILE A 111 0.42 -4.06 -6.43
C ILE A 111 -0.47 -5.26 -6.06
N ALA A 112 -0.06 -6.00 -5.02
CA ALA A 112 -0.80 -7.16 -4.52
C ALA A 112 -1.97 -6.76 -3.62
N PHE A 113 -1.87 -5.61 -2.95
CA PHE A 113 -2.93 -5.04 -2.10
C PHE A 113 -2.74 -3.52 -1.95
N ALA A 114 -3.84 -2.79 -1.97
CA ALA A 114 -3.88 -1.36 -1.68
C ALA A 114 -5.19 -1.04 -0.94
N GLY A 115 -5.11 -0.46 0.26
CA GLY A 115 -6.33 -0.17 1.05
C GLY A 115 -6.11 -0.16 2.55
N ALA A 116 -7.20 -0.05 3.30
CA ALA A 116 -7.19 -0.16 4.76
C ALA A 116 -7.28 -1.63 5.20
N THR A 117 -6.40 -2.04 6.12
CA THR A 117 -6.43 -3.41 6.67
C THR A 117 -7.30 -3.53 7.93
N GLY A 118 -7.78 -2.40 8.47
CA GLY A 118 -8.33 -2.39 9.83
C GLY A 118 -7.26 -2.73 10.90
N GLY A 119 -7.31 -2.17 12.08
CA GLY A 119 -6.34 -2.48 13.14
C GLY A 119 -5.02 -1.72 13.06
N ALA A 120 -3.90 -2.38 13.45
CA ALA A 120 -2.65 -1.69 13.78
C ALA A 120 -1.97 -0.98 12.59
N TYR A 121 -2.05 -1.53 11.39
CA TYR A 121 -1.31 -1.00 10.22
C TYR A 121 -2.00 0.19 9.53
N GLY A 122 -3.34 0.34 9.68
CA GLY A 122 -4.11 1.38 9.03
C GLY A 122 -4.19 1.20 7.51
N LYS A 123 -3.91 2.26 6.76
CA LYS A 123 -3.83 2.21 5.29
C LYS A 123 -2.48 1.64 4.87
N VAL A 124 -2.50 0.71 3.91
CA VAL A 124 -1.30 -0.01 3.47
C VAL A 124 -1.26 -0.21 1.95
N ILE A 125 -0.05 -0.37 1.43
CA ILE A 125 0.24 -0.86 0.09
C ILE A 125 1.11 -2.11 0.23
N VAL A 126 0.89 -3.12 -0.61
CA VAL A 126 1.74 -4.30 -0.72
C VAL A 126 2.19 -4.45 -2.17
N LEU A 127 3.48 -4.30 -2.41
CA LEU A 127 4.12 -4.48 -3.70
C LEU A 127 4.66 -5.91 -3.81
N LYS A 128 4.27 -6.65 -4.84
CA LYS A 128 4.78 -7.97 -5.20
C LYS A 128 5.87 -7.82 -6.24
N VAL A 129 7.07 -8.34 -5.96
CA VAL A 129 8.24 -8.28 -6.83
C VAL A 129 8.76 -9.69 -7.11
N ASP A 130 9.08 -10.02 -8.37
CA ASP A 130 9.83 -11.24 -8.69
C ASP A 130 11.27 -11.06 -8.20
N ILE A 131 11.81 -12.04 -7.49
CA ILE A 131 13.18 -11.97 -6.96
C ILE A 131 14.25 -11.83 -8.06
N ASN A 132 13.93 -12.22 -9.30
CA ASN A 132 14.82 -12.07 -10.44
C ASN A 132 14.92 -10.63 -10.94
N ASP A 133 13.94 -9.78 -10.62
CA ASP A 133 13.94 -8.35 -10.97
C ASP A 133 14.74 -7.51 -9.97
N LEU A 134 15.06 -8.08 -8.80
CA LEU A 134 15.88 -7.42 -7.79
C LEU A 134 17.35 -7.29 -8.25
N PRO A 135 18.05 -6.20 -7.86
CA PRO A 135 19.51 -6.13 -8.00
C PRO A 135 20.18 -7.29 -7.27
N GLU A 136 21.36 -7.67 -7.71
CA GLU A 136 22.04 -8.88 -7.28
C GLU A 136 22.24 -8.98 -5.75
N LYS A 137 22.54 -7.88 -5.07
CA LYS A 137 22.68 -7.84 -3.60
C LYS A 137 21.37 -8.20 -2.90
N GLN A 138 20.26 -7.55 -3.29
CA GLN A 138 18.93 -7.76 -2.72
C GLN A 138 18.39 -9.15 -3.08
N LYS A 139 18.66 -9.61 -4.31
CA LYS A 139 18.29 -10.94 -4.80
C LYS A 139 18.95 -12.04 -3.97
N LYS A 140 20.26 -11.98 -3.77
CA LYS A 140 20.98 -12.94 -2.93
C LYS A 140 20.42 -13.01 -1.52
N TYR A 141 20.12 -11.83 -0.92
CA TYR A 141 19.51 -11.81 0.41
C TYR A 141 18.11 -12.41 0.39
N ALA A 142 17.25 -12.05 -0.56
CA ALA A 142 15.90 -12.61 -0.68
C ALA A 142 15.93 -14.15 -0.81
N GLN A 143 16.85 -14.70 -1.60
CA GLN A 143 17.02 -16.13 -1.79
C GLN A 143 17.37 -16.87 -0.49
N THR A 144 18.08 -16.25 0.45
CA THR A 144 18.34 -16.84 1.77
C THR A 144 17.09 -16.95 2.65
N LYS A 145 16.03 -16.18 2.34
CA LYS A 145 14.78 -16.11 3.12
C LYS A 145 13.61 -16.82 2.45
N LEU A 146 13.65 -16.96 1.14
CA LEU A 146 12.54 -17.43 0.31
C LEU A 146 12.93 -18.74 -0.40
N THR A 147 12.95 -19.86 0.34
CA THR A 147 13.45 -21.15 -0.17
C THR A 147 12.61 -21.77 -1.30
N LYS A 148 11.32 -21.41 -1.40
CA LYS A 148 10.38 -21.95 -2.41
C LYS A 148 9.58 -20.87 -3.16
N ASN A 149 9.64 -19.63 -2.72
CA ASN A 149 8.91 -18.53 -3.32
C ASN A 149 9.81 -17.76 -4.28
N LYS A 150 9.27 -17.46 -5.46
CA LYS A 150 9.92 -16.56 -6.41
C LYS A 150 9.53 -15.09 -6.23
N TYR A 151 8.70 -14.77 -5.26
CA TYR A 151 8.23 -13.41 -5.01
C TYR A 151 8.57 -12.96 -3.60
N VAL A 152 9.04 -11.73 -3.47
CA VAL A 152 9.07 -10.97 -2.22
C VAL A 152 7.93 -9.94 -2.24
N TYR A 153 7.34 -9.70 -1.08
CA TYR A 153 6.29 -8.70 -0.90
C TYR A 153 6.82 -7.60 0.02
N PHE A 154 6.85 -6.37 -0.51
CA PHE A 154 7.20 -5.20 0.27
C PHE A 154 5.91 -4.53 0.76
N PHE A 155 5.83 -4.31 2.06
CA PHE A 155 4.64 -3.83 2.74
C PHE A 155 4.91 -2.45 3.35
N TYR A 156 4.06 -1.51 3.01
CA TYR A 156 4.13 -0.11 3.43
C TYR A 156 2.91 0.20 4.26
N ALA A 157 3.06 0.72 5.49
CA ALA A 157 1.94 0.97 6.40
C ALA A 157 1.90 2.38 6.97
N HIS A 158 0.80 2.69 7.67
CA HIS A 158 0.46 3.97 8.27
C HIS A 158 0.25 5.11 7.25
N LEU A 159 -0.18 4.78 6.02
CA LEU A 159 -0.30 5.75 4.93
C LEU A 159 -1.43 6.76 5.15
N SER A 160 -1.25 7.98 4.59
CA SER A 160 -2.32 8.96 4.45
C SER A 160 -2.99 8.85 3.07
N VAL A 161 -2.18 8.66 2.02
CA VAL A 161 -2.63 8.58 0.62
C VAL A 161 -2.14 7.27 0.00
N ILE A 162 -2.99 6.66 -0.80
CA ILE A 162 -2.73 5.52 -1.67
C ILE A 162 -3.00 5.99 -3.09
N ASP A 163 -1.98 5.99 -3.96
CA ASP A 163 -2.06 6.51 -5.32
C ASP A 163 -2.15 5.39 -6.37
N VAL A 164 -2.30 4.13 -5.93
CA VAL A 164 -2.33 2.92 -6.76
C VAL A 164 -3.47 2.00 -6.35
N ASP A 165 -3.91 1.15 -7.27
CA ASP A 165 -4.93 0.12 -7.03
C ASP A 165 -4.31 -1.29 -7.07
N LYS A 166 -4.99 -2.27 -6.44
CA LYS A 166 -4.60 -3.69 -6.54
C LYS A 166 -4.62 -4.14 -8.00
N GLY A 167 -3.52 -4.73 -8.46
CA GLY A 167 -3.31 -5.21 -9.82
C GLY A 167 -2.52 -4.23 -10.69
N ASP A 168 -2.33 -2.98 -10.26
CA ASP A 168 -1.53 -2.02 -11.02
C ASP A 168 -0.08 -2.49 -11.15
N PRO A 169 0.50 -2.47 -12.36
CA PRO A 169 1.95 -2.53 -12.52
C PRO A 169 2.55 -1.20 -12.10
N VAL A 170 3.72 -1.23 -11.49
CA VAL A 170 4.49 -0.03 -11.11
C VAL A 170 5.95 -0.19 -11.48
N ASP A 171 6.59 0.92 -11.80
CA ASP A 171 8.01 0.98 -12.10
C ASP A 171 8.84 1.24 -10.84
N THR A 172 10.13 0.88 -10.89
CA THR A 172 11.08 1.21 -9.81
C THR A 172 11.15 2.72 -9.60
N GLY A 173 10.95 3.19 -8.37
CA GLY A 173 10.98 4.61 -8.02
C GLY A 173 9.69 5.37 -8.35
N GLU A 174 8.65 4.70 -8.82
CA GLU A 174 7.33 5.32 -8.99
C GLU A 174 6.76 5.73 -7.63
N VAL A 175 6.12 6.91 -7.56
CA VAL A 175 5.41 7.36 -6.35
C VAL A 175 4.09 6.60 -6.24
N ILE A 176 3.95 5.78 -5.21
CA ILE A 176 2.79 4.91 -4.99
C ILE A 176 1.85 5.39 -3.88
N GLY A 177 2.26 6.42 -3.12
CA GLY A 177 1.46 6.96 -2.03
C GLY A 177 2.24 7.93 -1.16
N LYS A 178 1.67 8.25 0.01
CA LYS A 178 2.28 9.15 0.99
C LYS A 178 2.16 8.57 2.39
N THR A 179 3.21 8.80 3.20
CA THR A 179 3.22 8.48 4.63
C THR A 179 2.09 9.19 5.37
N GLY A 180 1.68 8.65 6.49
CA GLY A 180 0.63 9.21 7.33
C GLY A 180 0.78 8.83 8.78
N ALA A 181 -0.37 8.80 9.47
CA ALA A 181 -0.49 8.43 10.87
C ALA A 181 -1.75 7.57 11.08
N THR A 182 -2.02 6.61 10.18
CA THR A 182 -3.19 5.73 10.31
C THR A 182 -2.87 4.48 11.15
N GLY A 183 -3.91 3.77 11.59
CA GLY A 183 -3.76 2.62 12.47
C GLY A 183 -3.26 3.02 13.86
N ASN A 184 -2.35 2.25 14.43
CA ASN A 184 -1.79 2.52 15.76
C ASN A 184 -0.79 3.69 15.81
N ALA A 185 -0.44 4.28 14.65
CA ALA A 185 0.36 5.49 14.53
C ALA A 185 -0.47 6.79 14.62
N ASN A 186 -1.77 6.74 14.95
CA ASN A 186 -2.71 7.86 14.86
C ASN A 186 -2.33 9.11 15.68
N LYS A 187 -1.46 8.97 16.68
CA LYS A 187 -0.92 10.09 17.48
C LYS A 187 0.48 10.56 17.04
N MET A 188 1.10 9.85 16.09
CA MET A 188 2.45 10.08 15.59
C MET A 188 2.43 11.02 14.39
N THR A 189 2.11 12.29 14.61
CA THR A 189 1.82 13.27 13.55
C THR A 189 3.01 14.13 13.14
N THR A 190 4.15 14.01 13.82
CA THR A 190 5.43 14.63 13.49
C THR A 190 6.58 13.68 13.80
N ILE A 191 7.77 13.91 13.24
CA ILE A 191 8.96 13.09 13.54
C ILE A 191 9.23 13.08 15.05
N SER A 192 9.13 14.22 15.75
CA SER A 192 9.29 14.30 17.20
C SER A 192 8.26 13.52 18.01
N LYS A 193 7.08 13.28 17.43
CA LYS A 193 6.03 12.39 17.97
C LYS A 193 6.11 10.97 17.46
N GLY A 194 7.16 10.62 16.70
CA GLY A 194 7.40 9.29 16.19
C GLY A 194 6.74 8.97 14.84
N ALA A 195 6.38 10.00 14.04
CA ALA A 195 5.87 9.78 12.69
C ALA A 195 6.87 8.99 11.84
N HIS A 196 6.38 7.99 11.10
CA HIS A 196 7.23 7.06 10.36
C HIS A 196 6.48 6.33 9.26
N LEU A 197 7.23 5.81 8.30
CA LEU A 197 6.83 4.70 7.46
C LEU A 197 7.18 3.40 8.17
N HIS A 198 6.20 2.51 8.39
CA HIS A 198 6.47 1.13 8.74
C HIS A 198 6.63 0.31 7.46
N PHE A 199 7.81 -0.31 7.28
CA PHE A 199 8.18 -1.03 6.06
C PHE A 199 8.60 -2.47 6.39
N GLU A 200 8.01 -3.46 5.67
CA GLU A 200 8.31 -4.88 5.88
C GLU A 200 8.74 -5.57 4.58
N ALA A 201 9.54 -6.66 4.71
CA ALA A 201 9.79 -7.65 3.67
C ALA A 201 9.11 -8.98 4.07
N ARG A 202 8.33 -9.57 3.16
CA ARG A 202 7.43 -10.69 3.44
C ARG A 202 7.50 -11.78 2.37
N SER A 203 7.17 -13.01 2.75
CA SER A 203 6.99 -14.15 1.84
C SER A 203 5.57 -14.26 1.25
N ALA A 204 4.61 -13.50 1.77
CA ALA A 204 3.22 -13.45 1.31
C ALA A 204 2.62 -12.05 1.49
N PRO A 205 1.57 -11.68 0.71
CA PRO A 205 1.03 -10.31 0.73
C PRO A 205 0.38 -9.95 2.06
N LEU A 206 -0.38 -10.87 2.64
CA LEU A 206 -1.06 -10.69 3.91
C LEU A 206 -0.65 -11.80 4.86
N LEU A 207 -0.20 -11.44 6.04
CA LEU A 207 0.27 -12.35 7.08
C LEU A 207 -0.45 -12.02 8.40
N GLY A 208 -0.61 -13.03 9.24
CA GLY A 208 -1.07 -12.88 10.61
C GLY A 208 -0.12 -12.06 11.47
N VAL A 209 -0.38 -12.01 12.78
CA VAL A 209 0.48 -11.35 13.77
C VAL A 209 1.74 -12.19 14.01
N GLY A 210 2.87 -11.54 14.29
CA GLY A 210 4.12 -12.22 14.60
C GLY A 210 5.20 -12.02 13.54
N LEU A 211 6.26 -12.83 13.61
CA LEU A 211 7.41 -12.73 12.70
C LEU A 211 7.36 -13.75 11.55
N ASP A 212 6.48 -14.73 11.61
CA ASP A 212 6.38 -15.78 10.59
C ASP A 212 6.11 -15.22 9.21
N GLY A 213 6.89 -15.68 8.23
CA GLY A 213 6.82 -15.21 6.86
C GLY A 213 7.39 -13.79 6.64
N ARG A 214 7.99 -13.18 7.66
CA ARG A 214 8.67 -11.87 7.61
C ARG A 214 10.16 -12.04 7.81
N PHE A 215 10.93 -11.13 7.25
CA PHE A 215 12.37 -11.08 7.42
C PHE A 215 12.86 -9.63 7.42
N ASP A 216 14.08 -9.43 7.92
CA ASP A 216 14.63 -8.08 8.09
C ASP A 216 14.63 -7.30 6.77
N PRO A 217 13.96 -6.15 6.67
CA PRO A 217 13.95 -5.35 5.46
C PRO A 217 15.21 -4.48 5.29
N ILE A 218 16.01 -4.27 6.34
CA ILE A 218 17.19 -3.39 6.30
C ILE A 218 18.19 -3.78 5.19
N PRO A 219 18.52 -5.08 4.95
CA PRO A 219 19.44 -5.46 3.88
C PRO A 219 19.01 -5.08 2.46
N PHE A 220 17.71 -4.79 2.24
CA PHE A 220 17.23 -4.26 0.97
C PHE A 220 17.50 -2.75 0.83
N ILE A 221 17.54 -2.00 1.92
CA ILE A 221 17.63 -0.54 1.91
C ILE A 221 19.06 -0.11 1.63
N ASN A 222 19.24 0.75 0.62
CA ASN A 222 20.53 1.33 0.27
C ASN A 222 20.76 2.64 1.06
N ALA A 223 20.85 2.53 2.39
CA ALA A 223 21.17 3.63 3.30
C ALA A 223 21.95 3.10 4.51
N ASN A 224 22.78 3.95 5.11
CA ASN A 224 23.39 3.65 6.39
C ASN A 224 22.36 3.90 7.49
N LEU A 225 21.93 2.82 8.16
CA LEU A 225 20.92 2.82 9.22
C LEU A 225 21.57 2.35 10.53
N PRO A 226 22.33 3.22 11.25
CA PRO A 226 23.01 2.81 12.47
C PRO A 226 22.03 2.58 13.61
N TYR A 227 22.24 1.51 14.43
CA TYR A 227 21.44 1.14 15.62
C TYR A 227 22.22 0.36 16.67
#